data_95cfca84e2332d5f84866b4c09817f31
#
_entry.id   95cfca84e2332d5f84866b4c09817f31
#
_cell.length_a   1.000
_cell.length_b   1.000
_cell.length_c   1.000
_cell.angle_alpha   90.00
_cell.angle_beta   90.00
_cell.angle_gamma   90.00
#
_symmetry.space_group_name_H-M   'P 1'
#
loop_
_entity.id
_entity.type
_entity.pdbx_description
1 polymer ?
#
loop_
_entity_poly.entity_id
_entity_poly.type
_entity_poly.pdbx_seq_one_letter_code
_entity_poly.pdbx_strand_id
1 'polypeptide(L)'
;MARKQGNPPTTHTVEAGDKLFDIAQAYYGDGNQWPKISAANGNIDPQSLQIGQQLQIPAVDSPPPKGNGFTNIVSLQIYEAIFPNRNSLYDYDALVSATQKYPSFCNEGSDVQSKREAAAFLANIAHETGELIYVEEQNTAHWPHYCDPANNTYPCVQGKTYHGRGPIQLSWNYNYGACGAAIRKDLLNKPELVSTDSSISWLTALWFWMTPQGQENLRCHDAIRNFGFGKTISIINGGIECGKGQVTPQAQHRIELYQKFTRELGVTPGENLSC
;
A
#
# COMPACT_ATOMS: atom_id res chain seq x y z
N MET A 1 -29.25 -24.88 -0.62
CA MET A 1 -28.54 -23.65 -0.19
C MET A 1 -28.85 -23.43 1.28
N ALA A 2 -27.81 -23.26 2.08
CA ALA A 2 -27.95 -22.97 3.50
C ALA A 2 -28.72 -21.67 3.73
N ARG A 3 -29.56 -21.63 4.77
CA ARG A 3 -30.34 -20.44 5.13
C ARG A 3 -29.58 -19.62 6.16
N LYS A 4 -29.45 -18.32 5.92
CA LYS A 4 -28.85 -17.39 6.90
C LYS A 4 -29.69 -17.29 8.15
N GLN A 5 -29.11 -17.57 9.33
CA GLN A 5 -29.78 -17.60 10.64
C GLN A 5 -29.43 -16.41 11.54
N GLY A 6 -28.81 -15.35 11.01
CA GLY A 6 -28.40 -14.14 11.72
C GLY A 6 -27.38 -13.33 10.95
N ASN A 7 -26.88 -12.26 11.53
CA ASN A 7 -25.78 -11.47 10.97
C ASN A 7 -24.48 -11.78 11.71
N PRO A 8 -23.37 -12.07 11.02
CA PRO A 8 -22.07 -12.29 11.66
C PRO A 8 -21.59 -11.08 12.50
N PRO A 9 -20.93 -11.30 13.66
CA PRO A 9 -20.67 -12.61 14.24
C PRO A 9 -21.94 -13.23 14.82
N THR A 10 -22.19 -14.52 14.53
CA THR A 10 -23.40 -15.25 14.98
C THR A 10 -23.09 -16.74 15.03
N THR A 11 -24.10 -17.53 15.42
CA THR A 11 -24.06 -18.99 15.38
C THR A 11 -25.01 -19.48 14.29
N HIS A 12 -24.61 -20.53 13.57
CA HIS A 12 -25.44 -21.25 12.59
C HIS A 12 -25.67 -22.67 13.09
N THR A 13 -26.92 -23.10 13.16
CA THR A 13 -27.26 -24.49 13.44
C THR A 13 -27.35 -25.26 12.13
N VAL A 14 -26.51 -26.28 11.95
CA VAL A 14 -26.46 -27.08 10.73
C VAL A 14 -27.79 -27.77 10.48
N GLU A 15 -28.35 -27.55 9.30
CA GLU A 15 -29.57 -28.18 8.82
C GLU A 15 -29.27 -29.27 7.80
N ALA A 16 -30.28 -30.12 7.49
CA ALA A 16 -30.09 -31.20 6.51
C ALA A 16 -29.73 -30.63 5.12
N GLY A 17 -28.62 -31.11 4.59
CA GLY A 17 -28.09 -30.68 3.26
C GLY A 17 -27.17 -29.46 3.28
N ASP A 18 -26.88 -28.91 4.46
CA ASP A 18 -25.91 -27.84 4.59
C ASP A 18 -24.48 -28.32 4.28
N LYS A 19 -23.74 -27.46 3.60
CA LYS A 19 -22.29 -27.59 3.37
C LYS A 19 -21.61 -26.31 3.81
N LEU A 20 -20.38 -26.37 4.29
CA LEU A 20 -19.64 -25.18 4.68
C LEU A 20 -19.57 -24.14 3.56
N PHE A 21 -19.46 -24.56 2.30
CA PHE A 21 -19.50 -23.68 1.13
C PHE A 21 -20.83 -22.92 1.01
N ASP A 22 -21.98 -23.65 1.14
CA ASP A 22 -23.31 -23.02 1.06
C ASP A 22 -23.57 -22.08 2.24
N ILE A 23 -23.08 -22.44 3.43
CA ILE A 23 -23.15 -21.60 4.62
C ILE A 23 -22.32 -20.32 4.40
N ALA A 24 -21.08 -20.43 3.94
CA ALA A 24 -20.25 -19.27 3.63
C ALA A 24 -20.88 -18.40 2.54
N GLN A 25 -21.44 -19.00 1.48
CA GLN A 25 -22.18 -18.28 0.46
C GLN A 25 -23.37 -17.49 1.05
N ALA A 26 -24.11 -18.08 1.99
CA ALA A 26 -25.25 -17.43 2.62
C ALA A 26 -24.85 -16.25 3.54
N TYR A 27 -23.76 -16.40 4.30
CA TYR A 27 -23.34 -15.41 5.30
C TYR A 27 -22.41 -14.34 4.75
N TYR A 28 -21.50 -14.70 3.84
CA TYR A 28 -20.44 -13.83 3.32
C TYR A 28 -20.66 -13.40 1.86
N GLY A 29 -21.63 -14.01 1.17
CA GLY A 29 -21.82 -13.78 -0.27
C GLY A 29 -20.79 -14.49 -1.16
N ASP A 30 -19.85 -15.22 -0.57
CA ASP A 30 -18.79 -15.97 -1.25
C ASP A 30 -18.56 -17.32 -0.55
N GLY A 31 -18.92 -18.40 -1.24
CA GLY A 31 -18.77 -19.75 -0.73
C GLY A 31 -17.30 -20.18 -0.49
N ASN A 32 -16.35 -19.57 -1.20
CA ASN A 32 -14.92 -19.86 -1.01
C ASN A 32 -14.37 -19.40 0.34
N GLN A 33 -15.12 -18.59 1.11
CA GLN A 33 -14.74 -18.20 2.48
C GLN A 33 -15.08 -19.25 3.54
N TRP A 34 -15.55 -20.44 3.16
CA TRP A 34 -15.81 -21.55 4.09
C TRP A 34 -14.61 -21.93 5.00
N PRO A 35 -13.33 -21.77 4.60
CA PRO A 35 -12.21 -22.06 5.50
C PRO A 35 -12.21 -21.19 6.77
N LYS A 36 -12.73 -19.94 6.72
CA LYS A 36 -12.88 -19.08 7.90
C LYS A 36 -13.85 -19.71 8.93
N ILE A 37 -14.95 -20.28 8.45
CA ILE A 37 -15.91 -20.96 9.31
C ILE A 37 -15.26 -22.23 9.88
N SER A 38 -14.56 -23.02 9.07
CA SER A 38 -13.84 -24.20 9.53
C SER A 38 -12.83 -23.86 10.63
N ALA A 39 -11.99 -22.86 10.41
CA ALA A 39 -10.97 -22.41 11.36
C ALA A 39 -11.58 -21.93 12.70
N ALA A 40 -12.67 -21.15 12.66
CA ALA A 40 -13.37 -20.68 13.87
C ALA A 40 -14.03 -21.82 14.68
N ASN A 41 -14.14 -23.01 14.09
CA ASN A 41 -14.77 -24.18 14.71
C ASN A 41 -13.80 -25.36 14.87
N GLY A 42 -12.52 -25.09 15.09
CA GLY A 42 -11.52 -26.13 15.36
C GLY A 42 -11.01 -26.85 14.13
N ASN A 43 -11.03 -26.20 12.95
CA ASN A 43 -10.64 -26.79 11.64
C ASN A 43 -11.47 -28.00 11.24
N ILE A 44 -12.79 -27.89 11.42
CA ILE A 44 -13.70 -28.99 11.05
C ILE A 44 -13.59 -29.34 9.57
N ASP A 45 -13.61 -30.66 9.30
CA ASP A 45 -13.69 -31.17 7.94
C ASP A 45 -15.05 -30.82 7.32
N PRO A 46 -15.07 -30.19 6.11
CA PRO A 46 -16.31 -29.86 5.40
C PRO A 46 -17.26 -31.04 5.18
N GLN A 47 -16.75 -32.26 5.21
CA GLN A 47 -17.53 -33.49 5.02
C GLN A 47 -18.07 -34.08 6.34
N SER A 48 -17.67 -33.53 7.49
CA SER A 48 -18.03 -34.08 8.81
C SER A 48 -19.13 -33.30 9.54
N LEU A 49 -19.88 -32.41 8.87
CA LEU A 49 -20.95 -31.65 9.46
C LEU A 49 -22.07 -32.52 9.97
N GLN A 50 -22.52 -32.31 11.19
CA GLN A 50 -23.65 -33.04 11.80
C GLN A 50 -24.88 -32.12 11.91
N ILE A 51 -26.07 -32.65 11.55
CA ILE A 51 -27.33 -31.90 11.72
C ILE A 51 -27.50 -31.54 13.20
N GLY A 52 -27.86 -30.30 13.48
CA GLY A 52 -27.96 -29.74 14.84
C GLY A 52 -26.65 -29.20 15.43
N GLN A 53 -25.52 -29.46 14.77
CA GLN A 53 -24.22 -28.88 15.18
C GLN A 53 -24.28 -27.36 15.11
N GLN A 54 -23.76 -26.69 16.15
CA GLN A 54 -23.64 -25.23 16.18
C GLN A 54 -22.26 -24.80 15.66
N LEU A 55 -22.25 -23.98 14.63
CA LEU A 55 -21.07 -23.41 14.03
C LEU A 55 -20.97 -21.93 14.41
N GLN A 56 -19.84 -21.53 14.95
CA GLN A 56 -19.48 -20.11 15.06
C GLN A 56 -19.27 -19.53 13.65
N ILE A 57 -20.03 -18.53 13.30
CA ILE A 57 -19.86 -17.76 12.07
C ILE A 57 -19.11 -16.49 12.46
N PRO A 58 -17.81 -16.38 12.18
CA PRO A 58 -17.03 -15.18 12.48
C PRO A 58 -17.67 -13.92 11.90
N ALA A 59 -17.29 -12.77 12.43
CA ALA A 59 -17.63 -11.51 11.80
C ALA A 59 -17.26 -11.59 10.29
N VAL A 60 -18.10 -11.00 9.46
CA VAL A 60 -17.68 -10.64 8.12
C VAL A 60 -16.51 -9.69 8.36
N ASP A 61 -15.28 -10.13 8.13
CA ASP A 61 -14.23 -9.16 7.85
C ASP A 61 -14.85 -8.24 6.81
N SER A 62 -14.92 -6.95 7.07
CA SER A 62 -15.60 -6.01 6.15
C SER A 62 -15.24 -6.46 4.74
N PRO A 63 -16.22 -6.73 3.84
CA PRO A 63 -15.90 -7.32 2.55
C PRO A 63 -14.69 -6.58 2.02
N PRO A 64 -13.67 -7.28 1.52
CA PRO A 64 -12.51 -6.57 1.00
C PRO A 64 -13.10 -5.45 0.16
N PRO A 65 -12.78 -4.20 0.45
CA PRO A 65 -13.47 -3.06 -0.14
C PRO A 65 -13.55 -3.36 -1.63
N LYS A 66 -14.71 -3.12 -2.24
CA LYS A 66 -14.89 -3.32 -3.70
C LYS A 66 -13.63 -2.83 -4.35
N GLY A 67 -12.84 -3.77 -4.94
CA GLY A 67 -11.49 -3.49 -5.35
C GLY A 67 -11.42 -2.15 -6.02
N ASN A 68 -10.68 -1.21 -5.44
CA ASN A 68 -10.32 -0.01 -6.17
C ASN A 68 -9.36 -0.46 -7.28
N GLY A 69 -9.04 0.42 -8.20
CA GLY A 69 -8.18 0.08 -9.34
C GLY A 69 -6.91 -0.67 -8.93
N PHE A 70 -6.28 -0.30 -7.79
CA PHE A 70 -5.06 -0.96 -7.31
C PHE A 70 -5.26 -2.44 -6.97
N THR A 71 -6.28 -2.82 -6.21
CA THR A 71 -6.49 -4.23 -5.80
C THR A 71 -6.90 -5.14 -6.95
N ASN A 72 -7.47 -4.58 -8.02
CA ASN A 72 -7.74 -5.31 -9.25
C ASN A 72 -6.47 -5.59 -10.06
N ILE A 73 -5.41 -4.81 -9.83
CA ILE A 73 -4.13 -4.90 -10.55
C ILE A 73 -3.12 -5.71 -9.73
N VAL A 74 -3.01 -5.41 -8.43
CA VAL A 74 -2.03 -6.01 -7.52
C VAL A 74 -2.79 -6.78 -6.44
N SER A 75 -2.97 -8.08 -6.65
CA SER A 75 -3.52 -8.99 -5.63
C SER A 75 -2.50 -9.24 -4.51
N LEU A 76 -2.94 -9.78 -3.37
CA LEU A 76 -2.05 -10.23 -2.29
C LEU A 76 -0.98 -11.18 -2.84
N GLN A 77 -1.37 -12.13 -3.70
CA GLN A 77 -0.43 -13.10 -4.29
C GLN A 77 0.66 -12.41 -5.13
N ILE A 78 0.31 -11.41 -5.94
CA ILE A 78 1.27 -10.62 -6.73
C ILE A 78 2.17 -9.82 -5.78
N TYR A 79 1.60 -9.17 -4.76
CA TYR A 79 2.35 -8.39 -3.78
C TYR A 79 3.38 -9.24 -3.02
N GLU A 80 2.99 -10.43 -2.57
CA GLU A 80 3.88 -11.38 -1.90
C GLU A 80 4.97 -11.93 -2.82
N ALA A 81 4.65 -12.17 -4.09
CA ALA A 81 5.63 -12.61 -5.08
C ALA A 81 6.67 -11.52 -5.40
N ILE A 82 6.23 -10.25 -5.46
CA ILE A 82 7.12 -9.11 -5.70
C ILE A 82 8.01 -8.83 -4.47
N PHE A 83 7.46 -8.93 -3.25
CA PHE A 83 8.13 -8.58 -2.00
C PHE A 83 8.17 -9.74 -0.98
N PRO A 84 8.85 -10.86 -1.30
CA PRO A 84 8.82 -12.06 -0.47
C PRO A 84 9.51 -11.88 0.90
N ASN A 85 10.45 -10.92 1.00
CA ASN A 85 11.26 -10.67 2.20
C ASN A 85 10.90 -9.34 2.90
N ARG A 86 9.72 -8.78 2.60
CA ARG A 86 9.30 -7.48 3.15
C ARG A 86 9.21 -7.49 4.67
N ASN A 87 9.49 -6.35 5.28
CA ASN A 87 9.24 -6.12 6.68
C ASN A 87 7.73 -6.22 6.98
N SER A 88 7.36 -6.76 8.13
CA SER A 88 5.96 -6.92 8.55
C SER A 88 5.19 -5.59 8.67
N LEU A 89 5.87 -4.46 8.82
CA LEU A 89 5.26 -3.12 8.75
C LEU A 89 4.57 -2.88 7.40
N TYR A 90 5.09 -3.45 6.33
CA TYR A 90 4.57 -3.28 4.97
C TYR A 90 3.49 -4.32 4.66
N ASP A 91 2.45 -4.30 5.49
CA ASP A 91 1.30 -5.18 5.39
C ASP A 91 0.40 -4.82 4.19
N TYR A 92 -0.09 -5.84 3.48
CA TYR A 92 -0.91 -5.64 2.28
C TYR A 92 -2.29 -5.07 2.59
N ASP A 93 -2.94 -5.51 3.67
CA ASP A 93 -4.29 -5.04 4.01
C ASP A 93 -4.25 -3.57 4.45
N ALA A 94 -3.17 -3.16 5.12
CA ALA A 94 -2.93 -1.76 5.43
C ALA A 94 -2.70 -0.92 4.16
N LEU A 95 -1.95 -1.42 3.16
CA LEU A 95 -1.82 -0.79 1.84
C LEU A 95 -3.18 -0.64 1.17
N VAL A 96 -3.96 -1.71 1.07
CA VAL A 96 -5.31 -1.69 0.48
C VAL A 96 -6.19 -0.67 1.18
N SER A 97 -6.19 -0.65 2.51
CA SER A 97 -6.97 0.32 3.30
C SER A 97 -6.53 1.77 3.03
N ALA A 98 -5.24 2.00 2.87
CA ALA A 98 -4.70 3.32 2.54
C ALA A 98 -5.13 3.77 1.13
N THR A 99 -5.15 2.87 0.13
CA THR A 99 -5.59 3.20 -1.25
C THR A 99 -7.04 3.68 -1.30
N GLN A 100 -7.90 3.28 -0.38
CA GLN A 100 -9.29 3.73 -0.33
C GLN A 100 -9.44 5.22 -0.01
N LYS A 101 -8.44 5.82 0.64
CA LYS A 101 -8.42 7.26 0.89
C LYS A 101 -8.08 8.07 -0.36
N TYR A 102 -7.60 7.40 -1.40
CA TYR A 102 -7.18 7.99 -2.67
C TYR A 102 -7.85 7.24 -3.84
N PRO A 103 -9.16 7.40 -4.06
CA PRO A 103 -9.94 6.59 -5.01
C PRO A 103 -9.50 6.73 -6.47
N SER A 104 -8.78 7.80 -6.83
CA SER A 104 -8.17 7.99 -8.15
C SER A 104 -6.91 7.15 -8.36
N PHE A 105 -6.23 6.71 -7.29
CA PHE A 105 -4.99 5.95 -7.39
C PHE A 105 -5.21 4.64 -8.14
N CYS A 106 -4.48 4.44 -9.23
CA CYS A 106 -4.58 3.29 -10.14
C CYS A 106 -6.02 3.04 -10.66
N ASN A 107 -6.87 4.06 -10.73
CA ASN A 107 -8.29 3.92 -11.05
C ASN A 107 -8.81 4.96 -12.05
N GLU A 108 -7.93 5.65 -12.76
CA GLU A 108 -8.27 6.62 -13.78
C GLU A 108 -7.68 6.24 -15.13
N GLY A 109 -8.34 6.65 -16.23
CA GLY A 109 -7.93 6.40 -17.60
C GLY A 109 -8.05 4.93 -18.02
N SER A 110 -7.09 4.44 -18.81
CA SER A 110 -7.09 3.07 -19.30
C SER A 110 -6.49 2.08 -18.30
N ASP A 111 -6.80 0.78 -18.48
CA ASP A 111 -6.17 -0.32 -17.71
C ASP A 111 -4.63 -0.27 -17.81
N VAL A 112 -4.10 0.04 -18.99
CA VAL A 112 -2.65 0.18 -19.20
C VAL A 112 -2.07 1.32 -18.35
N GLN A 113 -2.74 2.47 -18.26
CA GLN A 113 -2.29 3.60 -17.44
C GLN A 113 -2.35 3.26 -15.95
N SER A 114 -3.40 2.61 -15.50
CA SER A 114 -3.57 2.19 -14.11
C SER A 114 -2.52 1.15 -13.70
N LYS A 115 -2.22 0.18 -14.56
CA LYS A 115 -1.14 -0.80 -14.33
C LYS A 115 0.25 -0.16 -14.31
N ARG A 116 0.51 0.79 -15.21
CA ARG A 116 1.76 1.56 -15.20
C ARG A 116 1.92 2.38 -13.93
N GLU A 117 0.85 2.98 -13.44
CA GLU A 117 0.88 3.71 -12.17
C GLU A 117 1.16 2.79 -10.98
N ALA A 118 0.51 1.62 -10.91
CA ALA A 118 0.79 0.63 -9.86
C ALA A 118 2.25 0.18 -9.90
N ALA A 119 2.77 -0.17 -11.09
CA ALA A 119 4.18 -0.56 -11.28
C ALA A 119 5.15 0.56 -10.88
N ALA A 120 4.85 1.81 -11.24
CA ALA A 120 5.69 2.96 -10.93
C ALA A 120 5.73 3.27 -9.43
N PHE A 121 4.58 3.22 -8.74
CA PHE A 121 4.52 3.36 -7.30
C PHE A 121 5.34 2.27 -6.61
N LEU A 122 5.09 0.99 -6.95
CA LEU A 122 5.81 -0.14 -6.37
C LEU A 122 7.33 -0.07 -6.65
N ALA A 123 7.75 0.33 -7.85
CA ALA A 123 9.16 0.45 -8.20
C ALA A 123 9.89 1.52 -7.38
N ASN A 124 9.26 2.69 -7.20
CA ASN A 124 9.85 3.75 -6.40
C ASN A 124 9.96 3.36 -4.93
N ILE A 125 8.90 2.83 -4.31
CA ILE A 125 8.98 2.39 -2.90
C ILE A 125 9.95 1.22 -2.71
N ALA A 126 10.06 0.31 -3.68
CA ALA A 126 11.04 -0.77 -3.66
C ALA A 126 12.48 -0.22 -3.65
N HIS A 127 12.76 0.77 -4.50
CA HIS A 127 14.07 1.42 -4.51
C HIS A 127 14.39 2.10 -3.17
N GLU A 128 13.45 2.89 -2.63
CA GLU A 128 13.63 3.66 -1.39
C GLU A 128 13.90 2.78 -0.16
N THR A 129 13.39 1.55 -0.17
CA THR A 129 13.37 0.69 1.02
C THR A 129 14.18 -0.60 0.88
N GLY A 130 14.90 -0.78 -0.24
CA GLY A 130 15.54 -2.06 -0.55
C GLY A 130 14.51 -3.19 -0.67
N GLU A 131 13.51 -3.01 -1.53
CA GLU A 131 12.39 -3.93 -1.76
C GLU A 131 11.55 -4.19 -0.50
N LEU A 132 11.20 -3.11 0.22
CA LEU A 132 10.38 -3.11 1.44
C LEU A 132 11.05 -3.82 2.64
N ILE A 133 12.37 -3.87 2.69
CA ILE A 133 13.13 -4.42 3.83
C ILE A 133 13.32 -3.36 4.91
N TYR A 134 13.79 -2.16 4.53
CA TYR A 134 14.14 -1.10 5.46
C TYR A 134 12.95 -0.17 5.72
N VAL A 135 12.70 0.13 6.99
CA VAL A 135 11.60 1.01 7.42
C VAL A 135 12.06 2.44 7.71
N GLU A 136 13.35 2.62 7.91
CA GLU A 136 14.01 3.91 8.17
C GLU A 136 15.32 4.01 7.41
N GLU A 137 15.74 5.24 7.12
CA GLU A 137 17.04 5.53 6.53
C GLU A 137 18.17 4.87 7.34
N GLN A 138 19.04 4.13 6.64
CA GLN A 138 20.08 3.33 7.28
C GLN A 138 21.29 4.18 7.72
N ASN A 139 21.51 5.33 7.09
CA ASN A 139 22.61 6.22 7.46
C ASN A 139 22.21 7.17 8.59
N THR A 140 22.36 6.71 9.82
CA THR A 140 21.98 7.51 11.02
C THR A 140 22.72 8.83 11.18
N ALA A 141 23.88 9.01 10.53
CA ALA A 141 24.62 10.25 10.55
C ALA A 141 23.88 11.40 9.81
N HIS A 142 22.99 11.06 8.90
CA HIS A 142 22.18 12.03 8.16
C HIS A 142 20.91 12.47 8.91
N TRP A 143 20.44 11.70 9.88
CA TRP A 143 19.16 11.96 10.56
C TRP A 143 18.94 13.37 11.08
N PRO A 144 19.95 14.07 11.65
CA PRO A 144 19.78 15.44 12.12
C PRO A 144 19.60 16.47 10.99
N HIS A 145 19.94 16.13 9.75
CA HIS A 145 19.98 17.09 8.64
C HIS A 145 18.61 17.42 8.04
N TYR A 146 17.59 16.65 8.33
CA TYR A 146 16.26 16.79 7.73
C TYR A 146 15.35 17.79 8.45
N CYS A 147 15.94 18.86 8.98
CA CYS A 147 15.22 19.95 9.58
C CYS A 147 15.49 21.25 8.79
N ASP A 148 14.44 21.83 8.24
CA ASP A 148 14.45 23.18 7.71
C ASP A 148 14.03 24.16 8.81
N PRO A 149 14.96 24.89 9.43
CA PRO A 149 14.63 25.81 10.52
C PRO A 149 13.89 27.07 10.04
N ALA A 150 13.88 27.33 8.73
CA ALA A 150 13.14 28.46 8.15
C ALA A 150 11.66 28.16 7.94
N ASN A 151 11.25 26.92 8.05
CA ASN A 151 9.85 26.52 7.88
C ASN A 151 9.03 26.81 9.15
N ASN A 152 8.35 27.96 9.16
CA ASN A 152 7.53 28.40 10.30
C ASN A 152 6.15 27.70 10.35
N THR A 153 5.69 27.08 9.27
CA THR A 153 4.40 26.38 9.25
C THR A 153 4.49 25.04 10.00
N TYR A 154 5.60 24.34 9.81
CA TYR A 154 5.88 23.06 10.45
C TYR A 154 7.28 23.09 11.08
N PRO A 155 7.46 23.79 12.21
CA PRO A 155 8.76 23.94 12.83
C PRO A 155 9.30 22.61 13.35
N CYS A 156 10.63 22.50 13.37
CA CYS A 156 11.28 21.34 13.95
C CYS A 156 11.02 21.27 15.46
N VAL A 157 10.63 20.08 15.93
CA VAL A 157 10.43 19.82 17.35
C VAL A 157 11.74 19.39 17.99
N GLN A 158 12.10 19.97 19.10
CA GLN A 158 13.33 19.64 19.83
C GLN A 158 13.40 18.15 20.15
N GLY A 159 14.53 17.51 19.85
CA GLY A 159 14.75 16.10 20.10
C GLY A 159 14.10 15.15 19.08
N LYS A 160 13.43 15.68 18.04
CA LYS A 160 12.89 14.87 16.94
C LYS A 160 13.75 14.98 15.69
N THR A 161 13.76 13.90 14.90
CA THR A 161 14.43 13.84 13.60
C THR A 161 13.42 13.47 12.54
N TYR A 162 13.56 14.05 11.34
CA TYR A 162 12.61 13.88 10.23
C TYR A 162 13.29 13.21 9.03
N HIS A 163 14.17 12.25 9.33
CA HIS A 163 14.84 11.42 8.34
C HIS A 163 13.84 10.50 7.61
N GLY A 164 14.28 9.86 6.54
CA GLY A 164 13.47 9.00 5.70
C GLY A 164 12.83 7.84 6.48
N ARG A 165 11.50 7.75 6.46
CA ARG A 165 10.73 6.64 7.05
C ARG A 165 9.61 6.18 6.14
N GLY A 166 9.25 4.90 6.32
CA GLY A 166 8.15 4.27 5.59
C GLY A 166 8.46 4.01 4.12
N PRO A 167 7.44 3.60 3.33
CA PRO A 167 7.66 3.07 1.97
C PRO A 167 8.26 4.09 1.00
N ILE A 168 7.93 5.37 1.15
CA ILE A 168 8.42 6.46 0.29
C ILE A 168 9.60 7.22 0.89
N GLN A 169 10.14 6.77 2.05
CA GLN A 169 11.19 7.45 2.81
C GLN A 169 10.86 8.93 3.05
N LEU A 170 9.64 9.16 3.57
CA LEU A 170 9.17 10.51 3.89
C LEU A 170 10.22 11.24 4.74
N SER A 171 10.71 12.38 4.28
CA SER A 171 11.80 13.15 4.90
C SER A 171 11.39 14.61 5.04
N TRP A 172 12.08 15.34 5.94
CA TRP A 172 11.91 16.76 6.25
C TRP A 172 10.69 17.10 7.10
N ASN A 173 10.91 18.00 8.08
CA ASN A 173 9.86 18.49 8.99
C ASN A 173 8.60 18.98 8.28
N TYR A 174 8.74 19.73 7.19
CA TYR A 174 7.60 20.25 6.44
C TYR A 174 6.76 19.15 5.77
N ASN A 175 7.38 18.08 5.28
CA ASN A 175 6.64 16.94 4.73
C ASN A 175 5.94 16.12 5.82
N TYR A 176 6.62 15.89 6.96
CA TYR A 176 5.99 15.26 8.11
C TYR A 176 4.80 16.07 8.62
N GLY A 177 4.95 17.39 8.72
CA GLY A 177 3.88 18.28 9.16
C GLY A 177 2.70 18.31 8.19
N ALA A 178 2.96 18.52 6.90
CA ALA A 178 1.92 18.57 5.87
C ALA A 178 1.18 17.25 5.71
N CYS A 179 1.92 16.13 5.67
CA CYS A 179 1.34 14.79 5.64
C CYS A 179 0.50 14.53 6.90
N GLY A 180 1.05 14.83 8.08
CA GLY A 180 0.37 14.66 9.36
C GLY A 180 -0.96 15.42 9.42
N ALA A 181 -0.98 16.66 8.96
CA ALA A 181 -2.21 17.45 8.85
C ALA A 181 -3.23 16.78 7.91
N ALA A 182 -2.78 16.31 6.74
CA ALA A 182 -3.64 15.67 5.74
C ALA A 182 -4.26 14.36 6.23
N ILE A 183 -3.50 13.52 6.93
CA ILE A 183 -3.97 12.23 7.46
C ILE A 183 -4.51 12.32 8.89
N ARG A 184 -4.55 13.53 9.49
CA ARG A 184 -5.01 13.82 10.86
C ARG A 184 -4.22 13.06 11.93
N LYS A 185 -2.89 13.07 11.81
CA LYS A 185 -1.94 12.48 12.75
C LYS A 185 -0.85 13.50 13.09
N ASP A 186 -0.43 13.53 14.33
CA ASP A 186 0.64 14.42 14.77
C ASP A 186 2.01 13.80 14.46
N LEU A 187 2.45 13.94 13.20
CA LEU A 187 3.74 13.39 12.75
C LEU A 187 4.93 14.30 13.07
N LEU A 188 4.71 15.57 13.46
CA LEU A 188 5.80 16.43 13.93
C LEU A 188 6.30 16.00 15.31
N ASN A 189 5.39 15.72 16.25
CA ASN A 189 5.76 15.29 17.58
C ASN A 189 6.00 13.78 17.68
N LYS A 190 5.47 13.01 16.74
CA LYS A 190 5.53 11.53 16.70
C LYS A 190 5.97 11.01 15.34
N PRO A 191 7.14 11.43 14.81
CA PRO A 191 7.61 11.01 13.49
C PRO A 191 7.84 9.49 13.40
N GLU A 192 8.15 8.84 14.52
CA GLU A 192 8.31 7.40 14.64
C GLU A 192 7.08 6.59 14.23
N LEU A 193 5.88 7.17 14.23
CA LEU A 193 4.66 6.50 13.77
C LEU A 193 4.77 6.05 12.32
N VAL A 194 5.57 6.73 11.50
CA VAL A 194 5.75 6.37 10.08
C VAL A 194 6.52 5.04 9.92
N SER A 195 7.36 4.68 10.88
CA SER A 195 8.12 3.43 10.90
C SER A 195 7.59 2.37 11.86
N THR A 196 6.49 2.65 12.60
CA THR A 196 5.95 1.73 13.61
C THR A 196 4.47 1.40 13.44
N ASP A 197 3.72 2.17 12.64
CA ASP A 197 2.30 1.95 12.35
C ASP A 197 2.11 1.71 10.86
N SER A 198 1.72 0.49 10.49
CA SER A 198 1.55 0.07 9.09
C SER A 198 0.56 0.96 8.32
N SER A 199 -0.57 1.33 8.93
CA SER A 199 -1.59 2.17 8.30
C SER A 199 -1.07 3.58 8.05
N ILE A 200 -0.36 4.18 9.01
CA ILE A 200 0.26 5.50 8.86
C ILE A 200 1.37 5.45 7.82
N SER A 201 2.20 4.43 7.86
CA SER A 201 3.29 4.18 6.91
C SER A 201 2.79 4.23 5.47
N TRP A 202 1.75 3.46 5.13
CA TRP A 202 1.16 3.45 3.79
C TRP A 202 0.42 4.73 3.42
N LEU A 203 -0.26 5.35 4.38
CA LEU A 203 -0.91 6.64 4.14
C LEU A 203 0.10 7.74 3.78
N THR A 204 1.30 7.73 4.36
CA THR A 204 2.34 8.71 3.99
C THR A 204 2.83 8.53 2.56
N ALA A 205 3.01 7.30 2.11
CA ALA A 205 3.43 7.01 0.73
C ALA A 205 2.36 7.43 -0.29
N LEU A 206 1.10 7.11 -0.02
CA LEU A 206 0.00 7.51 -0.90
C LEU A 206 -0.28 9.01 -0.85
N TRP A 207 -0.15 9.65 0.31
CA TRP A 207 -0.21 11.11 0.41
C TRP A 207 0.84 11.76 -0.49
N PHE A 208 2.09 11.31 -0.41
CA PHE A 208 3.16 11.85 -1.24
C PHE A 208 2.88 11.65 -2.73
N TRP A 209 2.44 10.46 -3.12
CA TRP A 209 2.15 10.11 -4.51
C TRP A 209 0.98 10.91 -5.10
N MET A 210 -0.07 11.14 -4.31
CA MET A 210 -1.34 11.72 -4.72
C MET A 210 -1.48 13.23 -4.45
N THR A 211 -0.47 13.87 -3.81
CA THR A 211 -0.43 15.32 -3.60
C THR A 211 0.69 15.96 -4.40
N PRO A 212 0.49 17.21 -4.87
CA PRO A 212 1.55 17.93 -5.58
C PRO A 212 2.80 18.09 -4.73
N GLN A 213 3.97 17.82 -5.31
CA GLN A 213 5.27 17.85 -4.63
C GLN A 213 6.24 18.79 -5.36
N GLY A 214 7.25 19.23 -4.62
CA GLY A 214 8.38 19.97 -5.15
C GLY A 214 8.01 21.33 -5.78
N GLN A 215 8.99 21.92 -6.47
CA GLN A 215 8.82 23.22 -7.15
C GLN A 215 7.86 23.16 -8.34
N GLU A 216 7.73 21.99 -8.95
CA GLU A 216 6.86 21.78 -10.10
C GLU A 216 5.39 21.66 -9.73
N ASN A 217 5.08 21.52 -8.44
CA ASN A 217 3.73 21.36 -7.92
C ASN A 217 2.93 20.27 -8.67
N LEU A 218 3.57 19.13 -8.93
CA LEU A 218 3.05 18.02 -9.72
C LEU A 218 2.93 16.75 -8.87
N ARG A 219 1.82 16.02 -9.02
CA ARG A 219 1.62 14.71 -8.38
C ARG A 219 2.38 13.63 -9.15
N CYS A 220 2.95 12.64 -8.46
CA CYS A 220 3.47 11.44 -9.12
C CYS A 220 2.40 10.71 -9.92
N HIS A 221 1.14 10.70 -9.45
CA HIS A 221 -0.04 10.23 -10.16
C HIS A 221 -0.18 10.84 -11.56
N ASP A 222 -0.09 12.17 -11.69
CA ASP A 222 -0.18 12.86 -12.98
C ASP A 222 1.09 12.66 -13.82
N ALA A 223 2.24 12.61 -13.16
CA ALA A 223 3.53 12.46 -13.79
C ALA A 223 3.65 11.17 -14.60
N ILE A 224 3.32 10.02 -14.00
CA ILE A 224 3.38 8.73 -14.70
C ILE A 224 2.40 8.66 -15.87
N ARG A 225 1.26 9.31 -15.77
CA ARG A 225 0.18 9.27 -16.76
C ARG A 225 0.45 10.14 -17.97
N ASN A 226 1.09 11.30 -17.77
CA ASN A 226 1.24 12.34 -18.80
C ASN A 226 2.67 12.50 -19.30
N PHE A 227 3.68 12.12 -18.50
CA PHE A 227 5.08 12.40 -18.79
C PHE A 227 5.98 11.16 -18.74
N GLY A 228 5.53 10.04 -18.17
CA GLY A 228 6.29 8.80 -18.05
C GLY A 228 7.01 8.62 -16.72
N PHE A 229 7.68 7.47 -16.59
CA PHE A 229 8.26 7.04 -15.31
C PHE A 229 9.38 7.96 -14.81
N GLY A 230 10.24 8.46 -15.72
CA GLY A 230 11.32 9.38 -15.35
C GLY A 230 10.84 10.63 -14.62
N LYS A 231 9.63 11.11 -14.92
CA LYS A 231 9.06 12.25 -14.22
C LYS A 231 8.73 11.95 -12.75
N THR A 232 8.37 10.72 -12.41
CA THR A 232 8.18 10.32 -11.00
C THR A 232 9.49 10.31 -10.23
N ILE A 233 10.60 9.89 -10.88
CA ILE A 233 11.95 9.97 -10.31
C ILE A 233 12.31 11.43 -10.02
N SER A 234 12.06 12.32 -10.98
CA SER A 234 12.31 13.76 -10.84
C SER A 234 11.58 14.37 -9.63
N ILE A 235 10.34 13.98 -9.38
CA ILE A 235 9.55 14.46 -8.25
C ILE A 235 10.06 13.92 -6.91
N ILE A 236 10.43 12.63 -6.86
CA ILE A 236 10.82 11.97 -5.62
C ILE A 236 12.24 12.39 -5.20
N ASN A 237 13.21 12.32 -6.12
CA ASN A 237 14.62 12.56 -5.79
C ASN A 237 15.42 13.21 -6.92
N GLY A 238 14.78 14.02 -7.76
CA GLY A 238 15.38 14.62 -8.96
C GLY A 238 16.63 15.43 -8.72
N GLY A 239 16.72 16.12 -7.58
CA GLY A 239 17.91 16.90 -7.22
C GLY A 239 19.20 16.08 -7.20
N ILE A 240 19.11 14.80 -6.87
CA ILE A 240 20.25 13.87 -6.82
C ILE A 240 20.32 13.02 -8.08
N GLU A 241 19.21 12.55 -8.60
CA GLU A 241 19.16 11.51 -9.62
C GLU A 241 19.03 12.00 -11.06
N CYS A 242 18.51 13.25 -11.28
CA CYS A 242 18.18 13.76 -12.59
C CYS A 242 19.12 14.88 -13.07
N GLY A 243 19.17 15.10 -14.39
CA GLY A 243 19.92 16.22 -14.98
C GLY A 243 21.44 16.13 -14.86
N LYS A 244 22.00 14.93 -14.70
CA LYS A 244 23.47 14.71 -14.54
C LYS A 244 24.21 14.43 -15.87
N GLY A 245 23.54 14.62 -16.99
CA GLY A 245 24.10 14.31 -18.33
C GLY A 245 24.10 12.83 -18.68
N GLN A 246 23.87 11.97 -17.73
CA GLN A 246 23.67 10.52 -17.88
C GLN A 246 22.71 9.99 -16.80
N VAL A 247 22.13 8.82 -17.06
CA VAL A 247 21.30 8.15 -16.06
C VAL A 247 22.18 7.70 -14.89
N THR A 248 21.82 8.14 -13.69
CA THR A 248 22.55 7.74 -12.46
C THR A 248 22.29 6.27 -12.12
N PRO A 249 23.17 5.60 -11.37
CA PRO A 249 22.91 4.23 -10.92
C PRO A 249 21.60 4.08 -10.13
N GLN A 250 21.22 5.08 -9.36
CA GLN A 250 19.97 5.08 -8.59
C GLN A 250 18.75 5.15 -9.53
N ALA A 251 18.76 6.10 -10.48
CA ALA A 251 17.70 6.20 -11.49
C ALA A 251 17.61 4.94 -12.34
N GLN A 252 18.74 4.35 -12.72
CA GLN A 252 18.80 3.09 -13.47
C GLN A 252 18.16 1.93 -12.68
N HIS A 253 18.44 1.80 -11.40
CA HIS A 253 17.84 0.78 -10.55
C HIS A 253 16.31 0.95 -10.43
N ARG A 254 15.80 2.19 -10.30
CA ARG A 254 14.35 2.45 -10.33
C ARG A 254 13.72 2.02 -11.67
N ILE A 255 14.40 2.29 -12.81
CA ILE A 255 13.94 1.91 -14.13
C ILE A 255 13.87 0.38 -14.27
N GLU A 256 14.87 -0.33 -13.80
CA GLU A 256 14.91 -1.81 -13.81
C GLU A 256 13.76 -2.42 -12.99
N LEU A 257 13.51 -1.91 -11.78
CA LEU A 257 12.37 -2.31 -10.96
C LEU A 257 11.04 -2.01 -11.66
N TYR A 258 10.88 -0.84 -12.26
CA TYR A 258 9.69 -0.48 -13.00
C TYR A 258 9.43 -1.41 -14.19
N GLN A 259 10.47 -1.71 -14.97
CA GLN A 259 10.39 -2.65 -16.07
C GLN A 259 10.08 -4.08 -15.61
N LYS A 260 10.64 -4.51 -14.47
CA LYS A 260 10.29 -5.79 -13.81
C LYS A 260 8.80 -5.83 -13.47
N PHE A 261 8.30 -4.82 -12.76
CA PHE A 261 6.93 -4.81 -12.27
C PHE A 261 5.90 -4.61 -13.39
N THR A 262 6.19 -3.83 -14.42
CA THR A 262 5.30 -3.75 -15.59
C THR A 262 5.16 -5.11 -16.30
N ARG A 263 6.22 -5.92 -16.39
CA ARG A 263 6.13 -7.29 -16.92
C ARG A 263 5.26 -8.18 -16.04
N GLU A 264 5.43 -8.13 -14.71
CA GLU A 264 4.61 -8.89 -13.76
C GLU A 264 3.11 -8.52 -13.85
N LEU A 265 2.81 -7.25 -14.13
CA LEU A 265 1.44 -6.76 -14.30
C LEU A 265 0.90 -6.88 -15.74
N GLY A 266 1.67 -7.48 -16.65
CA GLY A 266 1.24 -7.74 -18.03
C GLY A 266 1.04 -6.46 -18.86
N VAL A 267 1.92 -5.45 -18.68
CA VAL A 267 1.87 -4.19 -19.42
C VAL A 267 3.28 -3.75 -19.87
N THR A 268 3.37 -3.00 -20.96
CA THR A 268 4.63 -2.40 -21.40
C THR A 268 4.94 -1.15 -20.56
N PRO A 269 6.23 -0.83 -20.30
CA PRO A 269 6.60 0.31 -19.46
C PRO A 269 6.26 1.69 -20.06
N GLY A 270 6.08 1.78 -21.39
CA GLY A 270 5.89 3.04 -22.08
C GLY A 270 7.21 3.76 -22.36
N GLU A 271 7.10 5.05 -22.69
CA GLU A 271 8.23 5.92 -23.00
C GLU A 271 8.68 6.75 -21.80
N ASN A 272 9.77 7.54 -21.97
CA ASN A 272 10.28 8.49 -20.98
C ASN A 272 10.59 7.84 -19.61
N LEU A 273 11.40 6.79 -19.63
CA LEU A 273 11.76 6.03 -18.43
C LEU A 273 12.77 6.75 -17.53
N SER A 274 13.62 7.59 -18.11
CA SER A 274 14.66 8.37 -17.38
C SER A 274 14.29 9.86 -17.27
N CYS A 275 14.97 10.56 -16.35
CA CYS A 275 14.86 12.01 -16.14
C CYS A 275 16.15 12.78 -16.45
#